data_a60f52c365a4bc13ad3cf04e51adaca0
#
_entry.id   a60f52c365a4bc13ad3cf04e51adaca0
#
_cell.length_a   1.000
_cell.length_b   1.000
_cell.length_c   1.000
_cell.angle_alpha   90.00
_cell.angle_beta   90.00
_cell.angle_gamma   90.00
#
_symmetry.space_group_name_H-M   'P 1'
#
loop_
_entity.id
_entity.type
_entity.pdbx_description
1 polymer ?
#
loop_
_entity_poly.entity_id
_entity_poly.type
_entity_poly.pdbx_seq_one_letter_code
_entity_poly.pdbx_strand_id
1 'polypeptide(L)'
;MARFPFPALSLSLALLAAGPAAALDWPQFRGVNRDGVSAETDLPRNWPAEGPRVVWKRAIGEGYSGISVVGDRLYTMDSDGTAEYVLALEAGSGKEVWRVPAGPKLMDDMGNGPRTTPTLDDGTVYAMGSHGRLLALKA
;
A
#
# COMPACT_ATOMS: atom_id res chain seq x y z
N MET A 1 -72.56 11.56 -7.52
CA MET A 1 -71.19 12.01 -7.79
C MET A 1 -70.29 11.13 -6.99
N ALA A 2 -69.66 10.14 -7.62
CA ALA A 2 -68.72 9.22 -6.96
C ALA A 2 -67.30 9.75 -7.12
N ARG A 3 -66.59 9.98 -5.99
CA ARG A 3 -65.15 10.38 -5.95
C ARG A 3 -64.29 9.12 -5.90
N PHE A 4 -63.49 8.89 -6.91
CA PHE A 4 -62.44 7.85 -6.91
C PHE A 4 -61.21 8.40 -6.22
N PRO A 5 -60.64 7.68 -5.25
CA PRO A 5 -59.34 8.06 -4.66
C PRO A 5 -58.20 7.63 -5.59
N PHE A 6 -57.30 8.55 -5.97
CA PHE A 6 -56.06 8.24 -6.64
C PHE A 6 -55.05 7.70 -5.63
N PRO A 7 -54.39 6.57 -5.89
CA PRO A 7 -53.30 6.12 -5.02
C PRO A 7 -52.07 7.03 -5.21
N ALA A 8 -51.56 7.56 -4.11
CA ALA A 8 -50.30 8.31 -4.09
C ALA A 8 -49.13 7.32 -4.33
N LEU A 9 -48.49 7.46 -5.47
CA LEU A 9 -47.28 6.70 -5.82
C LEU A 9 -46.10 7.30 -5.06
N SER A 10 -45.66 6.66 -3.96
CA SER A 10 -44.50 7.05 -3.18
C SER A 10 -43.23 6.62 -3.94
N LEU A 11 -42.55 7.57 -4.56
CA LEU A 11 -41.25 7.36 -5.20
C LEU A 11 -40.16 7.32 -4.11
N SER A 12 -39.77 6.11 -3.68
CA SER A 12 -38.64 5.91 -2.76
C SER A 12 -37.34 6.11 -3.51
N LEU A 13 -36.69 7.26 -3.29
CA LEU A 13 -35.35 7.56 -3.79
C LEU A 13 -34.35 6.73 -2.99
N ALA A 14 -33.88 5.61 -3.53
CA ALA A 14 -32.81 4.83 -2.96
C ALA A 14 -31.50 5.62 -3.11
N LEU A 15 -31.01 6.19 -2.01
CA LEU A 15 -29.67 6.77 -1.94
C LEU A 15 -28.67 5.61 -2.05
N LEU A 16 -28.07 5.42 -3.22
CA LEU A 16 -26.89 4.58 -3.39
C LEU A 16 -25.74 5.28 -2.65
N ALA A 17 -25.42 4.81 -1.45
CA ALA A 17 -24.19 5.19 -0.77
C ALA A 17 -23.02 4.65 -1.60
N ALA A 18 -22.33 5.52 -2.34
CA ALA A 18 -21.04 5.19 -2.92
C ALA A 18 -20.08 4.88 -1.75
N GLY A 19 -19.73 3.61 -1.60
CA GLY A 19 -18.68 3.21 -0.66
C GLY A 19 -17.36 3.89 -1.05
N PRO A 20 -16.42 4.03 -0.11
CA PRO A 20 -15.11 4.57 -0.45
C PRO A 20 -14.52 3.71 -1.59
N ALA A 21 -14.08 4.36 -2.66
CA ALA A 21 -13.33 3.67 -3.72
C ALA A 21 -12.10 3.03 -3.08
N ALA A 22 -12.00 1.70 -3.13
CA ALA A 22 -10.81 1.01 -2.68
C ALA A 22 -9.67 1.36 -3.63
N ALA A 23 -8.54 1.81 -3.08
CA ALA A 23 -7.33 2.01 -3.88
C ALA A 23 -6.91 0.70 -4.53
N LEU A 24 -6.34 0.78 -5.74
CA LEU A 24 -5.86 -0.40 -6.44
C LEU A 24 -4.58 -0.95 -5.78
N ASP A 25 -4.45 -2.26 -5.75
CA ASP A 25 -3.26 -2.93 -5.25
C ASP A 25 -2.03 -2.60 -6.11
N TRP A 26 -0.90 -2.44 -5.43
CA TRP A 26 0.43 -2.26 -6.03
C TRP A 26 1.38 -3.33 -5.50
N PRO A 27 1.25 -4.60 -5.95
CA PRO A 27 1.81 -5.77 -5.27
C PRO A 27 3.32 -5.96 -5.46
N GLN A 28 3.98 -5.16 -6.29
CA GLN A 28 5.39 -5.33 -6.64
C GLN A 28 6.01 -4.06 -7.22
N PHE A 29 7.32 -4.08 -7.44
CA PHE A 29 8.04 -3.01 -8.11
C PHE A 29 7.41 -2.68 -9.47
N ARG A 30 7.08 -1.40 -9.69
CA ARG A 30 6.40 -0.85 -10.87
C ARG A 30 4.97 -1.37 -11.09
N GLY A 31 4.30 -1.89 -10.05
CA GLY A 31 2.88 -2.23 -10.07
C GLY A 31 2.55 -3.56 -10.75
N VAL A 32 1.26 -3.80 -10.96
CA VAL A 32 0.71 -5.07 -11.45
C VAL A 32 1.34 -5.50 -12.76
N ASN A 33 1.49 -4.59 -13.71
CA ASN A 33 2.02 -4.86 -15.05
C ASN A 33 3.54 -4.62 -15.16
N ARG A 34 4.20 -4.16 -14.10
CA ARG A 34 5.63 -3.78 -14.08
C ARG A 34 5.99 -2.63 -15.04
N ASP A 35 5.02 -1.83 -15.41
CA ASP A 35 5.17 -0.68 -16.32
C ASP A 35 5.23 0.68 -15.59
N GLY A 36 4.93 0.69 -14.29
CA GLY A 36 4.90 1.92 -13.47
C GLY A 36 3.63 2.74 -13.66
N VAL A 37 2.58 2.16 -14.26
CA VAL A 37 1.31 2.82 -14.54
C VAL A 37 0.23 2.32 -13.57
N SER A 38 -0.48 3.24 -12.91
CA SER A 38 -1.69 2.95 -12.16
C SER A 38 -2.92 3.10 -13.06
N ALA A 39 -3.86 2.17 -12.93
CA ALA A 39 -5.15 2.26 -13.60
C ALA A 39 -6.17 3.14 -12.84
N GLU A 40 -5.78 3.77 -11.74
CA GLU A 40 -6.63 4.71 -11.02
C GLU A 40 -6.94 5.95 -11.85
N THR A 41 -8.22 6.32 -11.96
CA THR A 41 -8.69 7.41 -12.82
C THR A 41 -9.11 8.66 -12.05
N ASP A 42 -9.46 8.52 -10.77
CA ASP A 42 -10.06 9.58 -9.95
C ASP A 42 -9.04 10.33 -9.06
N LEU A 43 -7.76 10.31 -9.46
CA LEU A 43 -6.74 11.04 -8.75
C LEU A 43 -6.92 12.56 -8.95
N PRO A 44 -6.86 13.37 -7.86
CA PRO A 44 -6.97 14.82 -7.97
C PRO A 44 -5.81 15.38 -8.81
N ARG A 45 -6.15 16.17 -9.83
CA ARG A 45 -5.17 16.82 -10.71
C ARG A 45 -4.64 18.14 -10.15
N ASN A 46 -5.42 18.74 -9.26
CA ASN A 46 -5.07 19.99 -8.58
C ASN A 46 -4.92 19.73 -7.09
N TRP A 47 -3.77 20.05 -6.56
CA TRP A 47 -3.47 19.98 -5.14
C TRP A 47 -3.56 21.38 -4.52
N PRO A 48 -3.99 21.52 -3.24
CA PRO A 48 -3.85 22.78 -2.50
C PRO A 48 -2.38 23.26 -2.47
N ALA A 49 -2.15 24.54 -2.21
CA ALA A 49 -0.80 25.09 -2.15
C ALA A 49 0.09 24.40 -1.09
N GLU A 50 -0.52 23.90 -0.01
CA GLU A 50 0.10 23.12 1.05
C GLU A 50 0.35 21.66 0.70
N GLY A 51 -0.06 21.23 -0.50
CA GLY A 51 0.05 19.87 -0.97
C GLY A 51 -1.06 18.93 -0.48
N PRO A 52 -0.93 17.60 -0.69
CA PRO A 52 -1.90 16.62 -0.24
C PRO A 52 -1.88 16.47 1.28
N ARG A 53 -3.05 16.15 1.86
CA ARG A 53 -3.17 15.88 3.30
C ARG A 53 -2.30 14.68 3.69
N VAL A 54 -1.37 14.89 4.62
CA VAL A 54 -0.58 13.81 5.22
C VAL A 54 -1.45 13.07 6.24
N VAL A 55 -1.69 11.78 6.02
CA VAL A 55 -2.48 10.93 6.93
C VAL A 55 -1.63 10.49 8.11
N TRP A 56 -0.41 10.03 7.84
CA TRP A 56 0.58 9.66 8.85
C TRP A 56 2.00 9.80 8.30
N LYS A 57 2.98 9.83 9.22
CA LYS A 57 4.41 9.75 8.94
C LYS A 57 5.05 8.74 9.88
N ARG A 58 5.97 7.95 9.37
CA ARG A 58 6.77 7.01 10.14
C ARG A 58 8.24 7.12 9.73
N ALA A 59 9.13 7.22 10.71
CA ALA A 59 10.55 7.02 10.47
C ALA A 59 10.81 5.53 10.26
N ILE A 60 11.60 5.22 9.24
CA ILE A 60 12.13 3.88 8.95
C ILE A 60 13.65 3.97 8.90
N GLY A 61 14.33 2.82 8.90
CA GLY A 61 15.78 2.76 8.79
C GLY A 61 16.30 3.10 7.39
N GLU A 62 17.59 2.91 7.17
CA GLU A 62 18.24 3.15 5.87
C GLU A 62 17.82 2.09 4.84
N GLY A 63 17.80 2.46 3.57
CA GLY A 63 17.52 1.56 2.46
C GLY A 63 16.94 2.26 1.25
N TYR A 64 16.84 1.52 0.16
CA TYR A 64 16.30 1.96 -1.14
C TYR A 64 15.16 1.06 -1.62
N SER A 65 14.54 0.32 -0.71
CA SER A 65 13.40 -0.52 -1.03
C SER A 65 12.22 0.31 -1.50
N GLY A 66 11.57 -0.14 -2.55
CA GLY A 66 10.24 0.37 -2.90
C GLY A 66 9.17 -0.13 -1.92
N ILE A 67 7.96 0.36 -2.13
CA ILE A 67 6.80 0.02 -1.31
C ILE A 67 5.81 -0.78 -2.16
N SER A 68 5.31 -1.89 -1.61
CA SER A 68 4.18 -2.63 -2.17
C SER A 68 2.97 -2.47 -1.26
N VAL A 69 1.78 -2.33 -1.85
CA VAL A 69 0.52 -2.15 -1.12
C VAL A 69 -0.50 -3.14 -1.64
N VAL A 70 -1.08 -3.95 -0.76
CA VAL A 70 -2.16 -4.89 -1.09
C VAL A 70 -3.20 -4.84 0.02
N GLY A 71 -4.43 -4.50 -0.34
CA GLY A 71 -5.51 -4.30 0.61
C GLY A 71 -5.18 -3.23 1.65
N ASP A 72 -5.21 -3.60 2.91
CA ASP A 72 -4.92 -2.72 4.06
C ASP A 72 -3.47 -2.80 4.56
N ARG A 73 -2.58 -3.43 3.81
CA ARG A 73 -1.17 -3.65 4.17
C ARG A 73 -0.20 -2.97 3.22
N LEU A 74 0.87 -2.47 3.80
CA LEU A 74 2.02 -1.90 3.13
C LEU A 74 3.26 -2.72 3.50
N TYR A 75 4.07 -3.06 2.50
CA TYR A 75 5.30 -3.84 2.66
C TYR A 75 6.49 -3.09 2.10
N THR A 76 7.57 -3.09 2.85
CA THR A 76 8.84 -2.47 2.45
C THR A 76 10.00 -3.16 3.16
N MET A 77 11.21 -2.71 2.90
CA MET A 77 12.39 -3.14 3.63
C MET A 77 13.16 -1.92 4.14
N ASP A 78 13.79 -2.08 5.27
CA ASP A 78 14.75 -1.11 5.82
C ASP A 78 15.90 -1.82 6.49
N SER A 79 16.86 -1.05 7.00
CA SER A 79 17.90 -1.56 7.87
C SER A 79 18.06 -0.69 9.11
N ASP A 80 18.38 -1.34 10.22
CA ASP A 80 18.86 -0.66 11.44
C ASP A 80 20.39 -0.50 11.41
N GLY A 81 21.02 -0.42 12.59
CA GLY A 81 22.48 -0.33 12.67
C GLY A 81 23.24 -1.53 12.08
N THR A 82 22.66 -2.73 12.06
CA THR A 82 23.38 -3.99 11.80
C THR A 82 22.69 -4.95 10.83
N ALA A 83 21.37 -4.90 10.68
CA ALA A 83 20.60 -5.87 9.92
C ALA A 83 19.60 -5.21 8.99
N GLU A 84 19.19 -5.95 7.96
CA GLU A 84 18.08 -5.63 7.08
C GLU A 84 16.82 -6.36 7.51
N TYR A 85 15.67 -5.75 7.28
CA TYR A 85 14.36 -6.29 7.69
C TYR A 85 13.34 -6.12 6.57
N VAL A 86 12.41 -7.06 6.50
CA VAL A 86 11.14 -6.91 5.80
C VAL A 86 10.09 -6.45 6.79
N LEU A 87 9.31 -5.44 6.45
CA LEU A 87 8.27 -4.85 7.30
C LEU A 87 6.90 -5.00 6.65
N ALA A 88 5.90 -5.32 7.47
CA ALA A 88 4.51 -5.11 7.13
C ALA A 88 3.90 -4.04 8.05
N LEU A 89 3.24 -3.06 7.46
CA LEU A 89 2.58 -1.96 8.16
C LEU A 89 1.10 -1.90 7.78
N GLU A 90 0.27 -1.38 8.66
CA GLU A 90 -1.10 -0.98 8.32
C GLU A 90 -1.05 0.23 7.38
N ALA A 91 -1.66 0.13 6.20
CA ALA A 91 -1.62 1.20 5.20
C ALA A 91 -2.30 2.49 5.69
N GLY A 92 -3.37 2.37 6.49
CA GLY A 92 -4.12 3.53 7.02
C GLY A 92 -3.48 4.25 8.20
N SER A 93 -2.56 3.62 8.94
CA SER A 93 -1.99 4.18 10.19
C SER A 93 -0.46 4.18 10.24
N GLY A 94 0.22 3.38 9.41
CA GLY A 94 1.67 3.16 9.49
C GLY A 94 2.11 2.33 10.69
N LYS A 95 1.17 1.73 11.44
CA LYS A 95 1.49 0.85 12.57
C LYS A 95 2.13 -0.43 12.08
N GLU A 96 3.22 -0.85 12.73
CA GLU A 96 3.90 -2.09 12.42
C GLU A 96 3.04 -3.30 12.79
N VAL A 97 2.88 -4.21 11.82
CA VAL A 97 2.20 -5.50 12.00
C VAL A 97 3.23 -6.57 12.35
N TRP A 98 4.30 -6.62 11.56
CA TRP A 98 5.43 -7.48 11.83
C TRP A 98 6.72 -6.95 11.17
N ARG A 99 7.86 -7.42 11.67
CA ARG A 99 9.20 -7.12 11.19
C ARG A 99 10.05 -8.39 11.24
N VAL A 100 10.64 -8.79 10.13
CA VAL A 100 11.39 -10.05 9.99
C VAL A 100 12.80 -9.77 9.47
N PRO A 101 13.87 -10.30 10.10
CA PRO A 101 15.24 -10.10 9.63
C PRO A 101 15.46 -10.74 8.25
N ALA A 102 16.04 -9.97 7.33
CA ALA A 102 16.38 -10.38 5.97
C ALA A 102 17.87 -10.71 5.79
N GLY A 103 18.73 -10.30 6.70
CA GLY A 103 20.17 -10.56 6.66
C GLY A 103 21.00 -9.44 7.28
N PRO A 104 22.31 -9.51 7.17
CA PRO A 104 23.19 -8.41 7.57
C PRO A 104 22.92 -7.16 6.73
N LYS A 105 23.13 -5.99 7.33
CA LYS A 105 23.03 -4.72 6.61
C LYS A 105 24.11 -4.63 5.52
N LEU A 106 23.70 -4.27 4.31
CA LEU A 106 24.63 -3.88 3.26
C LEU A 106 25.27 -2.54 3.61
N MET A 107 26.59 -2.52 3.57
CA MET A 107 27.39 -1.29 3.64
C MET A 107 28.01 -1.05 2.26
N ASP A 108 27.70 0.10 1.64
CA ASP A 108 28.09 0.40 0.28
C ASP A 108 28.26 1.92 0.10
N ASP A 109 29.27 2.34 -0.64
CA ASP A 109 29.58 3.76 -0.88
C ASP A 109 28.46 4.50 -1.62
N MET A 110 27.61 3.77 -2.35
CA MET A 110 26.42 4.31 -3.05
C MET A 110 25.17 4.36 -2.14
N GLY A 111 25.31 3.94 -0.89
CA GLY A 111 24.27 3.96 0.15
C GLY A 111 24.04 2.59 0.78
N ASN A 112 23.60 2.60 2.03
CA ASN A 112 23.44 1.41 2.86
C ASN A 112 22.04 0.80 2.78
N GLY A 113 21.93 -0.49 3.10
CA GLY A 113 20.70 -1.20 3.34
C GLY A 113 20.04 -1.82 2.09
N PRO A 114 18.84 -2.36 2.23
CA PRO A 114 18.17 -3.16 1.21
C PRO A 114 17.77 -2.34 -0.02
N ARG A 115 17.75 -2.99 -1.19
CA ARG A 115 17.46 -2.37 -2.49
C ARG A 115 16.30 -3.01 -3.23
N THR A 116 15.82 -4.16 -2.75
CA THR A 116 14.72 -4.89 -3.39
C THR A 116 13.37 -4.42 -2.88
N THR A 117 12.35 -4.50 -3.71
CA THR A 117 10.97 -4.24 -3.32
C THR A 117 10.29 -5.57 -3.02
N PRO A 118 9.60 -5.73 -1.87
CA PRO A 118 8.80 -6.91 -1.62
C PRO A 118 7.75 -7.12 -2.72
N THR A 119 7.56 -8.37 -3.13
CA THR A 119 6.55 -8.76 -4.10
C THR A 119 5.52 -9.65 -3.42
N LEU A 120 4.24 -9.36 -3.64
CA LEU A 120 3.14 -10.15 -3.10
C LEU A 120 2.49 -11.00 -4.19
N ASP A 121 2.28 -12.27 -3.87
CA ASP A 121 1.55 -13.20 -4.69
C ASP A 121 0.84 -14.21 -3.79
N ASP A 122 -0.45 -14.40 -4.01
CA ASP A 122 -1.33 -15.33 -3.31
C ASP A 122 -1.10 -15.39 -1.78
N GLY A 123 -1.15 -14.23 -1.11
CA GLY A 123 -0.97 -14.08 0.34
C GLY A 123 0.45 -14.33 0.85
N THR A 124 1.43 -14.43 -0.04
CA THR A 124 2.84 -14.59 0.29
C THR A 124 3.64 -13.35 -0.09
N VAL A 125 4.46 -12.87 0.82
CA VAL A 125 5.42 -11.78 0.61
C VAL A 125 6.78 -12.37 0.29
N TYR A 126 7.26 -12.16 -0.92
CA TYR A 126 8.61 -12.53 -1.36
C TYR A 126 9.52 -11.32 -1.24
N ALA A 127 10.61 -11.46 -0.52
CA ALA A 127 11.61 -10.40 -0.35
C ALA A 127 13.02 -10.98 -0.38
N MET A 128 13.97 -10.21 -0.89
CA MET A 128 15.37 -10.63 -0.95
C MET A 128 16.25 -9.59 -0.27
N GLY A 129 17.00 -10.01 0.75
CA GLY A 129 18.04 -9.21 1.40
C GLY A 129 19.22 -8.96 0.45
N SER A 130 19.99 -7.93 0.71
CA SER A 130 21.09 -7.48 -0.15
C SER A 130 22.21 -8.52 -0.35
N HIS A 131 22.33 -9.47 0.57
CA HIS A 131 23.26 -10.60 0.47
C HIS A 131 22.65 -11.87 -0.17
N GLY A 132 21.53 -11.73 -0.89
CA GLY A 132 20.94 -12.81 -1.67
C GLY A 132 20.03 -13.77 -0.88
N ARG A 133 19.73 -13.49 0.39
CA ARG A 133 18.77 -14.31 1.14
C ARG A 133 17.34 -14.01 0.67
N LEU A 134 16.71 -15.01 0.07
CA LEU A 134 15.31 -14.98 -0.33
C LEU A 134 14.42 -15.43 0.85
N LEU A 135 13.34 -14.69 1.10
CA LEU A 135 12.32 -14.99 2.09
C LEU A 135 10.97 -15.13 1.42
N ALA A 136 10.16 -16.05 1.94
CA ALA A 136 8.73 -16.18 1.66
C ALA A 136 8.01 -16.10 3.00
N LEU A 137 7.23 -15.06 3.19
CA LEU A 137 6.59 -14.73 4.47
C LEU A 137 5.07 -14.68 4.27
N LYS A 138 4.31 -15.02 5.30
CA LYS A 138 2.85 -14.84 5.26
C LYS A 138 2.54 -13.34 5.30
N ALA A 139 1.67 -12.88 4.38
CA ALA A 139 1.18 -11.52 4.32
C ALA A 139 0.34 -11.11 5.52
#